data_9e779a12c102b6349e156d669853d8a9
#
_entry.id   9e779a12c102b6349e156d669853d8a9
#
_cell.length_a   1.000
_cell.length_b   1.000
_cell.length_c   1.000
_cell.angle_alpha   90.00
_cell.angle_beta   90.00
_cell.angle_gamma   90.00
#
_symmetry.space_group_name_H-M   'P 1'
#
loop_
_entity.id
_entity.type
_entity.pdbx_description
1 polymer ?
#
loop_
_entity_poly.entity_id
_entity_poly.type
_entity_poly.pdbx_seq_one_letter_code
_entity_poly.pdbx_strand_id
1 'polypeptide(L)'
;MARVLVAEDDALTRRFIEETLEYAGHDVTSATNGAEAIGCVDAPGCYDAIITDYAMPLANGVDLIAHAQRVDPMISCIVVTAFRDLDLAMQAMQAGAVAFIPKPFKSMHLLTVLDRALERRELADEALRLRFLAPMLERFTMVLANALESKDYETQEHSTRLVGMSDAISRHLGIGDGMRSLIRFGACLHDIGKVAIPEALLRKPEALTIAERNVMRTHPEIGASILADIDTWEDVRLIVRHHHEHFNGAGYPDGLRGDAIPLGARIVSVVDAFDVMRTGRPYQPARSFDWILEELRRESGRQFDPEMVEALIAVMPTDGTTIEVAPLDFQPARQAAVGRRQNDVAIAAWLRGDGAVIRAPILPV
;
A
#
# COMPACT_ATOMS: atom_id res chain seq x y z
N MET A 1 1.09 17.40 -20.43
CA MET A 1 2.16 18.38 -20.76
C MET A 1 3.37 18.00 -19.91
N ALA A 2 4.48 17.65 -20.54
CA ALA A 2 5.72 17.22 -19.88
C ALA A 2 6.85 18.21 -20.25
N ARG A 3 7.83 18.35 -19.35
CA ARG A 3 9.05 19.13 -19.58
C ARG A 3 10.11 18.19 -20.15
N VAL A 4 10.56 18.47 -21.37
CA VAL A 4 11.49 17.58 -22.10
C VAL A 4 12.75 18.34 -22.45
N LEU A 5 13.91 17.79 -22.04
CA LEU A 5 15.23 18.26 -22.48
C LEU A 5 15.63 17.51 -23.75
N VAL A 6 15.97 18.23 -24.79
CA VAL A 6 16.48 17.70 -26.08
C VAL A 6 17.96 18.05 -26.22
N ALA A 7 18.81 17.04 -26.30
CA ALA A 7 20.24 17.19 -26.52
C ALA A 7 20.63 16.60 -27.89
N GLU A 8 20.97 17.43 -28.85
CA GLU A 8 21.26 17.02 -30.24
C GLU A 8 22.17 18.07 -30.86
N ASP A 9 23.28 17.67 -31.42
CA ASP A 9 24.25 18.59 -32.04
C ASP A 9 23.89 18.97 -33.49
N ASP A 10 23.21 18.07 -34.23
CA ASP A 10 22.68 18.39 -35.57
C ASP A 10 21.48 19.34 -35.49
N ALA A 11 21.64 20.56 -36.01
CA ALA A 11 20.64 21.60 -35.93
C ALA A 11 19.30 21.25 -36.60
N LEU A 12 19.29 20.45 -37.68
CA LEU A 12 18.07 20.06 -38.37
C LEU A 12 17.30 19.01 -37.57
N THR A 13 17.99 18.00 -37.06
CA THR A 13 17.41 16.96 -36.22
C THR A 13 16.87 17.56 -34.92
N ARG A 14 17.63 18.41 -34.24
CA ARG A 14 17.22 19.11 -33.02
C ARG A 14 15.93 19.89 -33.25
N ARG A 15 15.89 20.73 -34.28
CA ARG A 15 14.70 21.51 -34.61
C ARG A 15 13.50 20.63 -34.94
N PHE A 16 13.70 19.53 -35.67
CA PHE A 16 12.62 18.59 -35.98
C PHE A 16 12.05 17.95 -34.70
N ILE A 17 12.88 17.60 -33.72
CA ILE A 17 12.44 17.06 -32.43
C ILE A 17 11.69 18.15 -31.65
N GLU A 18 12.24 19.36 -31.52
CA GLU A 18 11.63 20.51 -30.84
C GLU A 18 10.22 20.79 -31.40
N GLU A 19 10.11 21.05 -32.71
CA GLU A 19 8.83 21.34 -33.35
C GLU A 19 7.80 20.20 -33.19
N THR A 20 8.24 18.95 -33.21
CA THR A 20 7.38 17.78 -32.99
C THR A 20 6.82 17.74 -31.57
N LEU A 21 7.66 18.00 -30.56
CA LEU A 21 7.28 17.95 -29.14
C LEU A 21 6.42 19.16 -28.75
N GLU A 22 6.78 20.37 -29.21
CA GLU A 22 6.00 21.58 -28.99
C GLU A 22 4.61 21.49 -29.60
N TYR A 23 4.51 20.94 -30.84
CA TYR A 23 3.22 20.68 -31.48
C TYR A 23 2.35 19.70 -30.70
N ALA A 24 2.98 18.73 -30.01
CA ALA A 24 2.28 17.80 -29.12
C ALA A 24 1.95 18.40 -27.73
N GLY A 25 2.32 19.68 -27.48
CA GLY A 25 1.99 20.38 -26.24
C GLY A 25 2.95 20.12 -25.08
N HIS A 26 4.18 19.69 -25.36
CA HIS A 26 5.23 19.57 -24.33
C HIS A 26 6.02 20.88 -24.20
N ASP A 27 6.63 21.10 -23.03
CA ASP A 27 7.55 22.20 -22.75
C ASP A 27 8.97 21.73 -23.06
N VAL A 28 9.65 22.36 -24.01
CA VAL A 28 10.91 21.87 -24.57
C VAL A 28 12.07 22.81 -24.25
N THR A 29 13.11 22.28 -23.64
CA THR A 29 14.42 22.94 -23.52
C THR A 29 15.39 22.17 -24.41
N SER A 30 16.25 22.90 -25.15
CA SER A 30 17.23 22.27 -26.01
C SER A 30 18.68 22.63 -25.65
N ALA A 31 19.57 21.70 -25.92
CA ALA A 31 21.02 21.81 -25.77
C ALA A 31 21.70 21.34 -27.06
N THR A 32 22.80 21.98 -27.42
CA THR A 32 23.55 21.72 -28.67
C THR A 32 24.67 20.70 -28.47
N ASN A 33 24.92 20.28 -27.26
CA ASN A 33 25.95 19.29 -26.90
C ASN A 33 25.66 18.70 -25.51
N GLY A 34 26.33 17.59 -25.19
CA GLY A 34 26.11 16.89 -23.92
C GLY A 34 26.55 17.68 -22.68
N ALA A 35 27.58 18.53 -22.76
CA ALA A 35 28.02 19.33 -21.61
C ALA A 35 27.00 20.44 -21.25
N GLU A 36 26.40 21.08 -22.25
CA GLU A 36 25.29 22.04 -22.07
C GLU A 36 24.09 21.33 -21.48
N ALA A 37 23.71 20.15 -21.99
CA ALA A 37 22.60 19.35 -21.49
C ALA A 37 22.80 18.91 -20.03
N ILE A 38 24.01 18.49 -19.65
CA ILE A 38 24.36 18.16 -18.27
C ILE A 38 24.15 19.37 -17.36
N GLY A 39 24.56 20.58 -17.82
CA GLY A 39 24.34 21.82 -17.07
C GLY A 39 22.87 22.23 -16.88
N CYS A 40 21.95 21.67 -17.69
CA CYS A 40 20.52 21.89 -17.53
C CYS A 40 19.89 20.95 -16.48
N VAL A 41 20.55 19.85 -16.15
CA VAL A 41 20.03 18.83 -15.20
C VAL A 41 20.69 19.06 -13.84
N ASP A 42 20.21 20.02 -13.07
CA ASP A 42 20.81 20.48 -11.81
C ASP A 42 20.02 20.08 -10.55
N ALA A 43 18.77 19.65 -10.68
CA ALA A 43 17.92 19.23 -9.56
C ALA A 43 16.91 18.15 -9.96
N PRO A 44 16.44 17.31 -9.00
CA PRO A 44 15.38 16.36 -9.26
C PRO A 44 14.09 17.03 -9.72
N GLY A 45 13.42 16.45 -10.71
CA GLY A 45 12.15 16.96 -11.22
C GLY A 45 12.26 18.19 -12.13
N CYS A 46 13.46 18.60 -12.59
CA CYS A 46 13.61 19.64 -13.60
C CYS A 46 12.94 19.26 -14.91
N TYR A 47 13.12 18.02 -15.34
CA TYR A 47 12.57 17.46 -16.56
C TYR A 47 11.86 16.13 -16.29
N ASP A 48 10.84 15.86 -17.10
CA ASP A 48 10.11 14.60 -17.07
C ASP A 48 10.75 13.56 -18.00
N ALA A 49 11.36 14.02 -19.09
CA ALA A 49 12.12 13.18 -20.01
C ALA A 49 13.34 13.92 -20.59
N ILE A 50 14.33 13.14 -21.01
CA ILE A 50 15.48 13.59 -21.81
C ILE A 50 15.47 12.81 -23.11
N ILE A 51 15.58 13.51 -24.25
CA ILE A 51 15.83 12.93 -25.56
C ILE A 51 17.23 13.36 -25.99
N THR A 52 18.15 12.41 -26.16
CA THR A 52 19.54 12.75 -26.44
C THR A 52 20.08 11.97 -27.63
N ASP A 53 20.89 12.63 -28.48
CA ASP A 53 21.75 11.87 -29.41
C ASP A 53 22.78 11.10 -28.60
N TYR A 54 23.18 9.94 -29.13
CA TYR A 54 24.26 9.14 -28.58
C TYR A 54 25.59 9.84 -28.73
N ALA A 55 25.91 10.36 -29.92
CA ALA A 55 27.22 10.94 -30.28
C ALA A 55 27.15 12.45 -30.36
N MET A 56 27.60 13.14 -29.33
CA MET A 56 27.66 14.60 -29.26
C MET A 56 29.05 15.08 -28.85
N PRO A 57 29.43 16.31 -29.22
CA PRO A 57 30.64 16.96 -28.73
C PRO A 57 30.63 17.18 -27.21
N LEU A 58 31.85 17.22 -26.61
CA LEU A 58 32.13 17.52 -25.21
C LEU A 58 31.68 16.46 -24.20
N ALA A 59 30.47 15.96 -24.30
CA ALA A 59 29.97 14.82 -23.56
C ALA A 59 28.98 14.06 -24.44
N ASN A 60 28.98 12.74 -24.39
CA ASN A 60 28.08 11.91 -25.17
C ASN A 60 26.75 11.68 -24.44
N GLY A 61 25.76 11.09 -25.13
CA GLY A 61 24.44 10.82 -24.56
C GLY A 61 24.46 9.88 -23.36
N VAL A 62 25.42 8.95 -23.29
CA VAL A 62 25.57 8.02 -22.15
C VAL A 62 26.04 8.77 -20.90
N ASP A 63 26.97 9.73 -21.06
CA ASP A 63 27.46 10.58 -19.96
C ASP A 63 26.29 11.44 -19.40
N LEU A 64 25.47 12.01 -20.28
CA LEU A 64 24.27 12.77 -19.90
C LEU A 64 23.26 11.88 -19.14
N ILE A 65 22.97 10.69 -19.64
CA ILE A 65 22.04 9.75 -18.99
C ILE A 65 22.57 9.36 -17.61
N ALA A 66 23.85 8.99 -17.52
CA ALA A 66 24.46 8.61 -16.24
C ALA A 66 24.45 9.77 -15.23
N HIS A 67 24.57 11.01 -15.68
CA HIS A 67 24.41 12.19 -14.84
C HIS A 67 22.96 12.38 -14.41
N ALA A 68 22.01 12.35 -15.35
CA ALA A 68 20.59 12.51 -15.10
C ALA A 68 20.04 11.49 -14.10
N GLN A 69 20.43 10.22 -14.24
CA GLN A 69 20.04 9.14 -13.33
C GLN A 69 20.59 9.28 -11.91
N ARG A 70 21.72 9.99 -11.73
CA ARG A 70 22.24 10.30 -10.39
C ARG A 70 21.50 11.47 -9.74
N VAL A 71 21.03 12.43 -10.54
CA VAL A 71 20.26 13.59 -10.05
C VAL A 71 18.80 13.21 -9.80
N ASP A 72 18.17 12.53 -10.74
CA ASP A 72 16.78 12.05 -10.65
C ASP A 72 16.66 10.64 -11.27
N PRO A 73 16.63 9.57 -10.46
CA PRO A 73 16.47 8.20 -10.97
C PRO A 73 15.13 7.95 -11.69
N MET A 74 14.17 8.85 -11.56
CA MET A 74 12.85 8.73 -12.19
C MET A 74 12.80 9.38 -13.57
N ILE A 75 13.82 10.12 -13.99
CA ILE A 75 13.82 10.80 -15.29
C ILE A 75 13.88 9.79 -16.45
N SER A 76 12.98 9.96 -17.44
CA SER A 76 12.89 9.06 -18.59
C SER A 76 13.88 9.46 -19.68
N CYS A 77 15.00 8.74 -19.83
CA CYS A 77 16.02 9.01 -20.85
C CYS A 77 15.78 8.19 -22.12
N ILE A 78 15.67 8.84 -23.27
CA ILE A 78 15.49 8.25 -24.60
C ILE A 78 16.70 8.61 -25.47
N VAL A 79 17.37 7.61 -26.06
CA VAL A 79 18.51 7.83 -26.97
C VAL A 79 18.04 7.82 -28.40
N VAL A 80 18.44 8.84 -29.14
CA VAL A 80 18.30 8.90 -30.61
C VAL A 80 19.67 8.64 -31.22
N THR A 81 19.79 7.74 -32.18
CA THR A 81 21.09 7.37 -32.73
C THR A 81 21.06 6.99 -34.20
N ALA A 82 22.07 7.38 -34.94
CA ALA A 82 22.25 6.98 -36.34
C ALA A 82 22.70 5.52 -36.50
N PHE A 83 23.18 4.88 -35.43
CA PHE A 83 23.75 3.54 -35.50
C PHE A 83 22.73 2.47 -35.15
N ARG A 84 22.72 1.41 -35.96
CA ARG A 84 22.01 0.15 -35.68
C ARG A 84 22.89 -0.81 -34.86
N ASP A 85 23.87 -0.28 -34.16
CA ASP A 85 24.84 -1.07 -33.39
C ASP A 85 24.19 -1.48 -32.05
N LEU A 86 24.07 -2.76 -31.86
CA LEU A 86 23.47 -3.35 -30.66
C LEU A 86 24.29 -3.04 -29.40
N ASP A 87 25.63 -2.93 -29.55
CA ASP A 87 26.49 -2.67 -28.40
C ASP A 87 26.30 -1.25 -27.84
N LEU A 88 26.07 -0.27 -28.72
CA LEU A 88 25.76 1.12 -28.31
C LEU A 88 24.38 1.24 -27.65
N ALA A 89 23.39 0.55 -28.18
CA ALA A 89 22.08 0.48 -27.56
C ALA A 89 22.14 -0.18 -26.18
N MET A 90 22.94 -1.23 -26.03
CA MET A 90 23.15 -1.89 -24.74
C MET A 90 23.86 -0.98 -23.73
N GLN A 91 24.87 -0.22 -24.13
CA GLN A 91 25.56 0.75 -23.26
C GLN A 91 24.59 1.84 -22.76
N ALA A 92 23.76 2.39 -23.65
CA ALA A 92 22.75 3.37 -23.28
C ALA A 92 21.72 2.81 -22.28
N MET A 93 21.25 1.57 -22.51
CA MET A 93 20.34 0.90 -21.59
C MET A 93 20.97 0.61 -20.23
N GLN A 94 22.25 0.21 -20.20
CA GLN A 94 23.00 0.02 -18.94
C GLN A 94 23.22 1.34 -18.18
N ALA A 95 23.35 2.45 -18.88
CA ALA A 95 23.43 3.78 -18.27
C ALA A 95 22.09 4.31 -17.75
N GLY A 96 20.96 3.64 -18.07
CA GLY A 96 19.62 4.01 -17.58
C GLY A 96 18.68 4.58 -18.64
N ALA A 97 18.99 4.46 -19.95
CA ALA A 97 18.04 4.79 -20.99
C ALA A 97 16.83 3.85 -20.92
N VAL A 98 15.62 4.38 -21.10
CA VAL A 98 14.36 3.59 -21.11
C VAL A 98 13.98 3.15 -22.51
N ALA A 99 14.49 3.81 -23.53
CA ALA A 99 14.26 3.49 -24.94
C ALA A 99 15.35 4.07 -25.83
N PHE A 100 15.44 3.56 -27.07
CA PHE A 100 16.23 4.14 -28.14
C PHE A 100 15.43 4.27 -29.44
N ILE A 101 15.76 5.25 -30.25
CA ILE A 101 15.11 5.56 -31.53
C ILE A 101 16.18 5.63 -32.62
N PRO A 102 16.20 4.73 -33.60
CA PRO A 102 17.15 4.79 -34.70
C PRO A 102 16.79 5.93 -35.68
N LYS A 103 17.79 6.71 -36.11
CA LYS A 103 17.68 7.68 -37.20
C LYS A 103 17.74 6.94 -38.56
N PRO A 104 16.93 7.33 -39.58
CA PRO A 104 15.90 8.36 -39.54
C PRO A 104 14.58 7.88 -38.90
N PHE A 105 13.89 8.74 -38.18
CA PHE A 105 12.63 8.43 -37.52
C PHE A 105 11.52 9.41 -37.92
N LYS A 106 10.26 9.00 -37.68
CA LYS A 106 9.08 9.85 -37.92
C LYS A 106 8.59 10.46 -36.61
N SER A 107 7.92 11.61 -36.70
CA SER A 107 7.30 12.29 -35.54
C SER A 107 6.43 11.34 -34.71
N MET A 108 5.59 10.53 -35.38
CA MET A 108 4.73 9.56 -34.70
C MET A 108 5.51 8.54 -33.86
N HIS A 109 6.67 8.08 -34.37
CA HIS A 109 7.50 7.13 -33.61
C HIS A 109 8.13 7.79 -32.39
N LEU A 110 8.64 9.02 -32.52
CA LEU A 110 9.17 9.81 -31.41
C LEU A 110 8.12 9.98 -30.30
N LEU A 111 6.92 10.47 -30.67
CA LEU A 111 5.82 10.70 -29.73
C LEU A 111 5.37 9.40 -29.03
N THR A 112 5.22 8.31 -29.79
CA THR A 112 4.82 7.01 -29.22
C THR A 112 5.82 6.49 -28.19
N VAL A 113 7.13 6.67 -28.43
CA VAL A 113 8.17 6.24 -27.51
C VAL A 113 8.19 7.15 -26.27
N LEU A 114 8.04 8.46 -26.46
CA LEU A 114 7.97 9.43 -25.36
C LEU A 114 6.75 9.16 -24.46
N ASP A 115 5.56 8.98 -25.05
CA ASP A 115 4.32 8.72 -24.30
C ASP A 115 4.47 7.47 -23.40
N ARG A 116 5.02 6.39 -23.95
CA ARG A 116 5.28 5.17 -23.17
C ARG A 116 6.29 5.38 -22.05
N ALA A 117 7.31 6.19 -22.30
CA ALA A 117 8.32 6.51 -21.30
C ALA A 117 7.75 7.34 -20.14
N LEU A 118 6.90 8.32 -20.46
CA LEU A 118 6.19 9.16 -19.49
C LEU A 118 5.16 8.35 -18.68
N GLU A 119 4.34 7.51 -19.35
CA GLU A 119 3.38 6.61 -18.68
C GLU A 119 4.08 5.69 -17.68
N ARG A 120 5.23 5.10 -18.09
CA ARG A 120 6.02 4.26 -17.21
C ARG A 120 6.54 5.03 -15.98
N ARG A 121 6.98 6.27 -16.15
CA ARG A 121 7.40 7.15 -15.05
C ARG A 121 6.26 7.43 -14.09
N GLU A 122 5.07 7.81 -14.60
CA GLU A 122 3.88 8.08 -13.77
C GLU A 122 3.50 6.86 -12.91
N LEU A 123 3.46 5.68 -13.52
CA LEU A 123 3.17 4.43 -12.80
C LEU A 123 4.21 4.09 -11.74
N ALA A 124 5.49 4.37 -12.01
CA ALA A 124 6.56 4.15 -11.05
C ALA A 124 6.49 5.14 -9.87
N ASP A 125 6.19 6.42 -10.14
CA ASP A 125 6.02 7.45 -9.10
C ASP A 125 4.79 7.15 -8.22
N GLU A 126 3.67 6.75 -8.83
CA GLU A 126 2.47 6.33 -8.10
C GLU A 126 2.74 5.10 -7.21
N ALA A 127 3.42 4.09 -7.74
CA ALA A 127 3.80 2.92 -6.96
C ALA A 127 4.71 3.28 -5.78
N LEU A 128 5.65 4.22 -5.97
CA LEU A 128 6.52 4.72 -4.92
C LEU A 128 5.74 5.48 -3.85
N ARG A 129 4.82 6.37 -4.26
CA ARG A 129 3.93 7.11 -3.35
C ARG A 129 3.08 6.16 -2.51
N LEU A 130 2.44 5.18 -3.13
CA LEU A 130 1.65 4.17 -2.43
C LEU A 130 2.50 3.36 -1.44
N ARG A 131 3.73 3.02 -1.80
CA ARG A 131 4.66 2.29 -0.92
C ARG A 131 5.04 3.08 0.34
N PHE A 132 5.10 4.41 0.27
CA PHE A 132 5.42 5.25 1.43
C PHE A 132 4.18 5.68 2.21
N LEU A 133 3.09 6.03 1.52
CA LEU A 133 1.88 6.55 2.17
C LEU A 133 1.12 5.46 2.95
N ALA A 134 1.07 4.23 2.42
CA ALA A 134 0.31 3.17 3.04
C ALA A 134 0.85 2.77 4.44
N PRO A 135 2.16 2.52 4.64
CA PRO A 135 2.70 2.27 5.98
C PRO A 135 2.57 3.48 6.92
N MET A 136 2.66 4.70 6.37
CA MET A 136 2.48 5.92 7.16
C MET A 136 1.04 6.04 7.67
N LEU A 137 0.06 5.80 6.81
CA LEU A 137 -1.36 5.82 7.18
C LEU A 137 -1.66 4.78 8.26
N GLU A 138 -1.14 3.57 8.11
CA GLU A 138 -1.33 2.49 9.09
C GLU A 138 -0.72 2.84 10.45
N ARG A 139 0.50 3.37 10.46
CA ARG A 139 1.14 3.86 11.70
C ARG A 139 0.37 5.00 12.33
N PHE A 140 -0.13 5.94 11.54
CA PHE A 140 -0.94 7.05 12.03
C PHE A 140 -2.25 6.56 12.66
N THR A 141 -2.92 5.61 12.00
CA THR A 141 -4.13 4.97 12.52
C THR A 141 -3.86 4.26 13.85
N MET A 142 -2.74 3.54 13.96
CA MET A 142 -2.33 2.90 15.21
C MET A 142 -2.04 3.91 16.34
N VAL A 143 -1.40 5.03 16.02
CA VAL A 143 -1.15 6.11 17.01
C VAL A 143 -2.47 6.70 17.50
N LEU A 144 -3.45 6.88 16.63
CA LEU A 144 -4.78 7.35 17.02
C LEU A 144 -5.52 6.34 17.89
N ALA A 145 -5.49 5.06 17.53
CA ALA A 145 -6.08 3.98 18.33
C ALA A 145 -5.45 3.92 19.73
N ASN A 146 -4.11 3.91 19.83
CA ASN A 146 -3.39 3.91 21.08
C ASN A 146 -3.69 5.17 21.95
N ALA A 147 -3.87 6.33 21.33
CA ALA A 147 -4.25 7.55 22.04
C ALA A 147 -5.66 7.45 22.64
N LEU A 148 -6.58 6.74 22.00
CA LEU A 148 -7.92 6.46 22.51
C LEU A 148 -7.89 5.42 23.62
N GLU A 149 -7.16 4.33 23.45
CA GLU A 149 -6.97 3.29 24.48
C GLU A 149 -6.40 3.86 25.79
N SER A 150 -5.61 4.94 25.71
CA SER A 150 -5.10 5.62 26.92
C SER A 150 -6.20 6.19 27.83
N LYS A 151 -7.42 6.36 27.33
CA LYS A 151 -8.60 6.79 28.09
C LYS A 151 -9.32 5.64 28.80
N ASP A 152 -9.13 4.41 28.32
CA ASP A 152 -9.72 3.19 28.87
C ASP A 152 -8.66 2.41 29.69
N TYR A 153 -9.04 1.33 30.33
CA TYR A 153 -8.14 0.36 30.96
C TYR A 153 -7.38 -0.53 29.95
N GLU A 154 -7.64 -0.41 28.68
CA GLU A 154 -6.96 -1.17 27.65
C GLU A 154 -5.50 -0.73 27.49
N THR A 155 -4.60 -1.68 27.31
CA THR A 155 -3.17 -1.37 27.21
C THR A 155 -2.83 -0.99 25.77
N GLN A 156 -1.83 -0.11 25.58
CA GLN A 156 -1.34 0.31 24.25
C GLN A 156 -0.99 -0.85 23.29
N GLU A 157 -0.84 -2.07 23.81
CA GLU A 157 -0.54 -3.25 23.02
C GLU A 157 -1.79 -3.99 22.53
N HIS A 158 -3.00 -3.65 23.04
CA HIS A 158 -4.24 -4.34 22.70
C HIS A 158 -4.53 -4.27 21.19
N SER A 159 -4.64 -3.09 20.61
CA SER A 159 -4.84 -2.93 19.16
C SER A 159 -3.77 -3.62 18.33
N THR A 160 -2.51 -3.58 18.75
CA THR A 160 -1.42 -4.26 18.05
C THR A 160 -1.63 -5.77 18.04
N ARG A 161 -2.02 -6.37 19.17
CA ARG A 161 -2.30 -7.82 19.26
C ARG A 161 -3.53 -8.19 18.43
N LEU A 162 -4.60 -7.40 18.50
CA LEU A 162 -5.80 -7.64 17.69
C LEU A 162 -5.51 -7.64 16.20
N VAL A 163 -4.79 -6.63 15.72
CA VAL A 163 -4.37 -6.54 14.31
C VAL A 163 -3.58 -7.77 13.89
N GLY A 164 -2.60 -8.20 14.71
CA GLY A 164 -1.78 -9.38 14.40
C GLY A 164 -2.57 -10.68 14.36
N MET A 165 -3.42 -10.91 15.35
CA MET A 165 -4.26 -12.12 15.40
C MET A 165 -5.30 -12.14 14.28
N SER A 166 -5.94 -11.00 13.98
CA SER A 166 -6.89 -10.88 12.87
C SER A 166 -6.24 -11.14 11.52
N ASP A 167 -4.99 -10.65 11.31
CA ASP A 167 -4.22 -10.92 10.10
C ASP A 167 -3.82 -12.40 10.00
N ALA A 168 -3.42 -13.05 11.10
CA ALA A 168 -3.08 -14.46 11.13
C ALA A 168 -4.29 -15.37 10.78
N ILE A 169 -5.47 -15.09 11.38
CA ILE A 169 -6.72 -15.77 11.01
C ILE A 169 -7.04 -15.53 9.54
N SER A 170 -6.97 -14.30 9.08
CA SER A 170 -7.27 -13.95 7.68
C SER A 170 -6.35 -14.68 6.68
N ARG A 171 -5.06 -14.82 7.01
CA ARG A 171 -4.11 -15.63 6.22
C ARG A 171 -4.49 -17.12 6.22
N HIS A 172 -4.82 -17.67 7.39
CA HIS A 172 -5.21 -19.06 7.53
C HIS A 172 -6.43 -19.38 6.68
N LEU A 173 -7.40 -18.48 6.64
CA LEU A 173 -8.62 -18.58 5.83
C LEU A 173 -8.39 -18.28 4.34
N GLY A 174 -7.19 -17.92 3.90
CA GLY A 174 -6.88 -17.60 2.50
C GLY A 174 -7.49 -16.29 2.00
N ILE A 175 -7.81 -15.36 2.91
CA ILE A 175 -8.38 -14.05 2.55
C ILE A 175 -7.32 -13.24 1.79
N GLY A 176 -7.72 -12.62 0.66
CA GLY A 176 -6.83 -11.83 -0.19
C GLY A 176 -6.33 -10.56 0.49
N ASP A 177 -5.13 -10.07 0.09
CA ASP A 177 -4.40 -8.97 0.74
C ASP A 177 -5.22 -7.69 0.91
N GLY A 178 -6.10 -7.34 -0.05
CA GLY A 178 -6.96 -6.15 0.03
C GLY A 178 -7.93 -6.21 1.20
N MET A 179 -8.68 -7.30 1.31
CA MET A 179 -9.63 -7.49 2.40
C MET A 179 -8.91 -7.66 3.75
N ARG A 180 -7.75 -8.33 3.78
CA ARG A 180 -6.92 -8.44 4.99
C ARG A 180 -6.51 -7.08 5.52
N SER A 181 -6.13 -6.15 4.64
CA SER A 181 -5.81 -4.77 5.04
C SER A 181 -7.00 -4.06 5.67
N LEU A 182 -8.20 -4.22 5.10
CA LEU A 182 -9.43 -3.64 5.66
C LEU A 182 -9.77 -4.25 7.02
N ILE A 183 -9.60 -5.58 7.19
CA ILE A 183 -9.80 -6.25 8.48
C ILE A 183 -8.80 -5.74 9.53
N ARG A 184 -7.55 -5.49 9.16
CA ARG A 184 -6.53 -4.91 10.06
C ARG A 184 -6.90 -3.50 10.52
N PHE A 185 -7.39 -2.64 9.60
CA PHE A 185 -7.92 -1.32 9.97
C PHE A 185 -9.15 -1.44 10.87
N GLY A 186 -10.07 -2.34 10.55
CA GLY A 186 -11.24 -2.61 11.38
C GLY A 186 -10.87 -3.07 12.80
N ALA A 187 -9.91 -4.00 12.92
CA ALA A 187 -9.40 -4.44 14.22
C ALA A 187 -8.70 -3.31 15.00
N CYS A 188 -7.95 -2.44 14.31
CA CYS A 188 -7.30 -1.29 14.93
C CYS A 188 -8.29 -0.25 15.44
N LEU A 189 -9.40 -0.02 14.71
CA LEU A 189 -10.35 1.06 14.95
C LEU A 189 -11.67 0.58 15.55
N HIS A 190 -11.81 -0.71 15.90
CA HIS A 190 -13.10 -1.27 16.33
C HIS A 190 -13.76 -0.45 17.45
N ASP A 191 -12.95 0.10 18.33
CA ASP A 191 -13.35 0.87 19.52
C ASP A 191 -13.26 2.39 19.36
N ILE A 192 -13.03 2.92 18.13
CA ILE A 192 -12.87 4.38 17.89
C ILE A 192 -14.04 5.20 18.45
N GLY A 193 -15.25 4.64 18.48
CA GLY A 193 -16.44 5.31 19.01
C GLY A 193 -16.41 5.55 20.52
N LYS A 194 -15.53 4.90 21.28
CA LYS A 194 -15.31 5.17 22.72
C LYS A 194 -14.86 6.63 22.97
N VAL A 195 -14.39 7.34 21.93
CA VAL A 195 -14.07 8.78 22.04
C VAL A 195 -15.25 9.61 22.57
N ALA A 196 -16.48 9.22 22.26
CA ALA A 196 -17.71 9.91 22.68
C ALA A 196 -18.27 9.38 24.01
N ILE A 197 -17.72 8.31 24.56
CA ILE A 197 -18.14 7.77 25.85
C ILE A 197 -17.49 8.57 26.99
N PRO A 198 -18.27 8.97 28.01
CA PRO A 198 -17.72 9.69 29.17
C PRO A 198 -16.62 8.90 29.88
N GLU A 199 -15.49 9.54 30.16
CA GLU A 199 -14.32 8.89 30.82
C GLU A 199 -14.69 8.26 32.16
N ALA A 200 -15.57 8.91 32.94
CA ALA A 200 -16.08 8.36 34.18
C ALA A 200 -16.79 7.00 34.02
N LEU A 201 -17.34 6.73 32.83
CA LEU A 201 -17.98 5.47 32.51
C LEU A 201 -16.96 4.43 32.04
N LEU A 202 -15.99 4.84 31.22
CA LEU A 202 -14.90 3.98 30.74
C LEU A 202 -14.05 3.46 31.91
N ARG A 203 -13.78 4.33 32.90
CA ARG A 203 -12.94 4.04 34.08
C ARG A 203 -13.71 3.68 35.33
N LYS A 204 -14.96 3.29 35.22
CA LYS A 204 -15.75 2.87 36.38
C LYS A 204 -15.26 1.53 36.90
N PRO A 205 -14.83 1.45 38.20
CA PRO A 205 -14.31 0.19 38.75
C PRO A 205 -15.40 -0.82 39.12
N GLU A 206 -16.69 -0.39 39.21
CA GLU A 206 -17.82 -1.25 39.48
C GLU A 206 -18.53 -1.68 38.18
N ALA A 207 -19.34 -2.72 38.27
CA ALA A 207 -20.16 -3.15 37.17
C ALA A 207 -21.12 -2.04 36.70
N LEU A 208 -21.23 -1.86 35.38
CA LEU A 208 -22.13 -0.87 34.78
C LEU A 208 -23.58 -1.22 35.08
N THR A 209 -24.37 -0.23 35.46
CA THR A 209 -25.82 -0.30 35.52
C THR A 209 -26.39 -0.54 34.11
N ILE A 210 -27.67 -0.89 34.03
CA ILE A 210 -28.34 -1.08 32.73
C ILE A 210 -28.28 0.19 31.87
N ALA A 211 -28.53 1.37 32.45
CA ALA A 211 -28.49 2.64 31.76
C ALA A 211 -27.05 2.96 31.23
N GLU A 212 -26.04 2.77 32.04
CA GLU A 212 -24.66 2.97 31.68
C GLU A 212 -24.19 1.98 30.60
N ARG A 213 -24.64 0.73 30.69
CA ARG A 213 -24.39 -0.29 29.66
C ARG A 213 -25.00 0.08 28.31
N ASN A 214 -26.21 0.68 28.33
CA ASN A 214 -26.83 1.17 27.11
C ASN A 214 -26.02 2.31 26.48
N VAL A 215 -25.46 3.20 27.28
CA VAL A 215 -24.53 4.24 26.77
C VAL A 215 -23.27 3.60 26.19
N MET A 216 -22.65 2.64 26.91
CA MET A 216 -21.44 1.94 26.39
C MET A 216 -21.73 1.24 25.05
N ARG A 217 -22.90 0.64 24.89
CA ARG A 217 -23.32 -0.06 23.66
C ARG A 217 -23.49 0.83 22.43
N THR A 218 -23.40 2.15 22.56
CA THR A 218 -23.49 3.07 21.41
C THR A 218 -22.16 3.26 20.68
N HIS A 219 -21.03 2.84 21.26
CA HIS A 219 -19.73 3.09 20.63
C HIS A 219 -19.57 2.46 19.22
N PRO A 220 -20.15 1.29 18.87
CA PRO A 220 -20.01 0.76 17.52
C PRO A 220 -20.72 1.64 16.48
N GLU A 221 -21.91 2.16 16.82
CA GLU A 221 -22.65 3.07 15.96
C GLU A 221 -21.94 4.41 15.78
N ILE A 222 -21.41 4.97 16.88
CA ILE A 222 -20.64 6.20 16.86
C ILE A 222 -19.36 6.00 16.06
N GLY A 223 -18.65 4.90 16.27
CA GLY A 223 -17.43 4.56 15.53
C GLY A 223 -17.69 4.45 14.03
N ALA A 224 -18.75 3.76 13.64
CA ALA A 224 -19.16 3.67 12.24
C ALA A 224 -19.52 5.05 11.65
N SER A 225 -20.13 5.93 12.44
CA SER A 225 -20.45 7.31 12.02
C SER A 225 -19.20 8.16 11.82
N ILE A 226 -18.18 8.03 12.68
CA ILE A 226 -16.90 8.73 12.54
C ILE A 226 -16.19 8.38 11.23
N LEU A 227 -16.35 7.15 10.76
CA LEU A 227 -15.71 6.64 9.54
C LEU A 227 -16.57 6.84 8.28
N ALA A 228 -17.75 7.43 8.38
CA ALA A 228 -18.72 7.51 7.29
C ALA A 228 -18.26 8.36 6.09
N ASP A 229 -17.39 9.35 6.31
CA ASP A 229 -16.89 10.25 5.26
C ASP A 229 -15.72 9.66 4.46
N ILE A 230 -15.30 8.42 4.75
CA ILE A 230 -14.22 7.73 4.02
C ILE A 230 -14.85 6.68 3.10
N ASP A 231 -15.17 7.07 1.87
CA ASP A 231 -15.90 6.22 0.89
C ASP A 231 -15.26 4.84 0.67
N THR A 232 -13.93 4.75 0.71
CA THR A 232 -13.20 3.50 0.48
C THR A 232 -13.16 2.57 1.69
N TRP A 233 -13.70 2.97 2.84
CA TRP A 233 -13.66 2.26 4.11
C TRP A 233 -15.02 1.65 4.53
N GLU A 234 -15.89 1.36 3.58
CA GLU A 234 -17.18 0.75 3.87
C GLU A 234 -17.05 -0.56 4.68
N ASP A 235 -16.13 -1.44 4.27
CA ASP A 235 -15.87 -2.69 5.01
C ASP A 235 -15.31 -2.43 6.41
N VAL A 236 -14.41 -1.44 6.59
CA VAL A 236 -13.89 -1.04 7.90
C VAL A 236 -15.04 -0.54 8.79
N ARG A 237 -15.89 0.32 8.24
CA ARG A 237 -17.08 0.86 8.93
C ARG A 237 -18.03 -0.25 9.38
N LEU A 238 -18.26 -1.24 8.52
CA LEU A 238 -19.09 -2.41 8.84
C LEU A 238 -18.45 -3.29 9.93
N ILE A 239 -17.13 -3.46 9.93
CA ILE A 239 -16.42 -4.16 11.00
C ILE A 239 -16.61 -3.43 12.33
N VAL A 240 -16.35 -2.12 12.35
CA VAL A 240 -16.51 -1.28 13.55
C VAL A 240 -17.93 -1.28 14.08
N ARG A 241 -18.95 -1.25 13.20
CA ARG A 241 -20.34 -1.28 13.60
C ARG A 241 -20.76 -2.61 14.23
N HIS A 242 -20.25 -3.75 13.69
CA HIS A 242 -20.82 -5.07 13.98
C HIS A 242 -19.90 -6.01 14.78
N HIS A 243 -18.76 -5.54 15.31
CA HIS A 243 -17.85 -6.40 16.08
C HIS A 243 -18.44 -6.93 17.41
N HIS A 244 -19.55 -6.39 17.87
CA HIS A 244 -20.31 -6.87 19.02
C HIS A 244 -21.58 -7.64 18.64
N GLU A 245 -21.78 -7.96 17.37
CA GLU A 245 -22.84 -8.88 16.99
C GLU A 245 -22.51 -10.30 17.42
N HIS A 246 -23.52 -11.03 17.85
CA HIS A 246 -23.40 -12.45 18.23
C HIS A 246 -23.86 -13.33 17.08
N PHE A 247 -23.18 -14.43 16.84
CA PHE A 247 -23.49 -15.34 15.74
C PHE A 247 -24.93 -15.85 15.77
N ASN A 248 -25.51 -15.99 16.97
CA ASN A 248 -26.90 -16.38 17.17
C ASN A 248 -27.92 -15.23 17.08
N GLY A 249 -27.50 -14.00 16.82
CA GLY A 249 -28.34 -12.80 16.70
C GLY A 249 -28.72 -12.13 18.03
N ALA A 250 -28.08 -12.49 19.14
CA ALA A 250 -28.32 -11.87 20.45
C ALA A 250 -27.40 -10.67 20.74
N GLY A 251 -26.58 -10.27 19.74
CA GLY A 251 -25.64 -9.16 19.82
C GLY A 251 -26.27 -7.78 19.62
N TYR A 252 -25.43 -6.79 19.33
CA TYR A 252 -25.83 -5.41 19.05
C TYR A 252 -24.84 -4.76 18.06
N PRO A 253 -25.21 -3.68 17.34
CA PRO A 253 -26.44 -2.87 17.49
C PRO A 253 -27.63 -3.39 16.69
N ASP A 254 -27.43 -4.14 15.60
CA ASP A 254 -28.48 -4.45 14.62
C ASP A 254 -29.09 -5.86 14.83
N GLY A 255 -28.51 -6.69 15.69
CA GLY A 255 -28.97 -8.06 15.96
C GLY A 255 -28.78 -8.99 14.75
N LEU A 256 -27.72 -8.79 13.97
CA LEU A 256 -27.37 -9.62 12.81
C LEU A 256 -27.06 -11.06 13.25
N ARG A 257 -27.34 -12.03 12.36
CA ARG A 257 -27.16 -13.44 12.67
C ARG A 257 -26.38 -14.18 11.57
N GLY A 258 -25.49 -15.06 11.99
CA GLY A 258 -24.75 -15.94 11.09
C GLY A 258 -23.94 -15.13 10.06
N ASP A 259 -24.07 -15.52 8.80
CA ASP A 259 -23.34 -14.89 7.67
C ASP A 259 -23.81 -13.48 7.31
N ALA A 260 -24.93 -12.99 7.91
CA ALA A 260 -25.31 -11.60 7.80
C ALA A 260 -24.33 -10.67 8.55
N ILE A 261 -23.55 -11.19 9.50
CA ILE A 261 -22.49 -10.47 10.18
C ILE A 261 -21.27 -10.41 9.24
N PRO A 262 -20.72 -9.23 8.92
CA PRO A 262 -19.55 -9.09 8.08
C PRO A 262 -18.38 -9.96 8.56
N LEU A 263 -17.69 -10.64 7.63
CA LEU A 263 -16.60 -11.58 7.96
C LEU A 263 -15.54 -10.94 8.88
N GLY A 264 -15.12 -9.72 8.57
CA GLY A 264 -14.13 -9.01 9.40
C GLY A 264 -14.64 -8.74 10.83
N ALA A 265 -15.95 -8.47 10.99
CA ALA A 265 -16.53 -8.28 12.32
C ALA A 265 -16.56 -9.59 13.11
N ARG A 266 -16.85 -10.74 12.47
CA ARG A 266 -16.78 -12.07 13.10
C ARG A 266 -15.35 -12.40 13.56
N ILE A 267 -14.33 -12.06 12.75
CA ILE A 267 -12.91 -12.23 13.10
C ILE A 267 -12.54 -11.34 14.29
N VAL A 268 -12.86 -10.04 14.23
CA VAL A 268 -12.51 -9.09 15.30
C VAL A 268 -13.20 -9.47 16.61
N SER A 269 -14.48 -9.88 16.57
CA SER A 269 -15.24 -10.30 17.76
C SER A 269 -14.57 -11.44 18.54
N VAL A 270 -14.10 -12.48 17.87
CA VAL A 270 -13.44 -13.61 18.54
C VAL A 270 -12.06 -13.26 19.06
N VAL A 271 -11.32 -12.42 18.31
CA VAL A 271 -9.96 -11.98 18.68
C VAL A 271 -10.00 -11.04 19.87
N ASP A 272 -10.94 -10.07 19.89
CA ASP A 272 -11.11 -9.15 21.01
C ASP A 272 -11.47 -9.91 22.30
N ALA A 273 -12.45 -10.79 22.25
CA ALA A 273 -12.81 -11.62 23.40
C ALA A 273 -11.64 -12.47 23.90
N PHE A 274 -10.86 -13.05 22.99
CA PHE A 274 -9.64 -13.80 23.36
C PHE A 274 -8.64 -12.93 24.08
N ASP A 275 -8.28 -11.75 23.52
CA ASP A 275 -7.29 -10.85 24.12
C ASP A 275 -7.73 -10.34 25.48
N VAL A 276 -9.00 -9.95 25.64
CA VAL A 276 -9.58 -9.53 26.91
C VAL A 276 -9.53 -10.63 27.98
N MET A 277 -9.87 -11.86 27.63
CA MET A 277 -9.79 -13.00 28.56
C MET A 277 -8.35 -13.30 28.97
N ARG A 278 -7.40 -13.12 28.06
CA ARG A 278 -5.98 -13.38 28.29
C ARG A 278 -5.29 -12.30 29.13
N THR A 279 -5.56 -11.04 28.86
CA THR A 279 -4.91 -9.90 29.57
C THR A 279 -5.61 -9.55 30.87
N GLY A 280 -6.90 -9.86 30.98
CA GLY A 280 -7.75 -9.44 32.10
C GLY A 280 -8.12 -7.96 32.07
N ARG A 281 -8.99 -7.58 32.99
CA ARG A 281 -9.37 -6.18 33.25
C ARG A 281 -9.31 -5.94 34.77
N PRO A 282 -9.31 -4.70 35.26
CA PRO A 282 -9.15 -4.40 36.71
C PRO A 282 -10.09 -5.19 37.62
N TYR A 283 -11.27 -5.55 37.13
CA TYR A 283 -12.31 -6.32 37.84
C TYR A 283 -12.44 -7.78 37.36
N GLN A 284 -11.62 -8.22 36.40
CA GLN A 284 -11.66 -9.57 35.86
C GLN A 284 -10.23 -10.05 35.59
N PRO A 285 -9.68 -10.94 36.46
CA PRO A 285 -8.31 -11.40 36.30
C PRO A 285 -8.12 -12.20 35.01
N ALA A 286 -6.90 -12.17 34.47
CA ALA A 286 -6.48 -12.98 33.33
C ALA A 286 -6.80 -14.46 33.53
N ARG A 287 -7.21 -15.14 32.49
CA ARG A 287 -7.56 -16.55 32.50
C ARG A 287 -6.43 -17.42 31.95
N SER A 288 -6.39 -18.69 32.33
CA SER A 288 -5.46 -19.64 31.72
C SER A 288 -5.83 -19.93 30.27
N PHE A 289 -4.84 -20.28 29.47
CA PHE A 289 -5.05 -20.57 28.06
C PHE A 289 -6.06 -21.70 27.85
N ASP A 290 -5.97 -22.78 28.60
CA ASP A 290 -6.92 -23.91 28.52
C ASP A 290 -8.36 -23.47 28.83
N TRP A 291 -8.54 -22.64 29.85
CA TRP A 291 -9.85 -22.10 30.19
C TRP A 291 -10.42 -21.25 29.06
N ILE A 292 -9.57 -20.43 28.42
CA ILE A 292 -10.00 -19.59 27.28
C ILE A 292 -10.44 -20.45 26.10
N LEU A 293 -9.70 -21.52 25.79
CA LEU A 293 -10.07 -22.45 24.70
C LEU A 293 -11.39 -23.16 24.98
N GLU A 294 -11.63 -23.60 26.21
CA GLU A 294 -12.92 -24.18 26.60
C GLU A 294 -14.07 -23.18 26.46
N GLU A 295 -13.86 -21.93 26.87
CA GLU A 295 -14.84 -20.87 26.78
C GLU A 295 -15.20 -20.54 25.32
N LEU A 296 -14.19 -20.37 24.46
CA LEU A 296 -14.39 -20.12 23.03
C LEU A 296 -15.19 -21.27 22.37
N ARG A 297 -14.87 -22.52 22.69
CA ARG A 297 -15.61 -23.68 22.19
C ARG A 297 -17.04 -23.74 22.71
N ARG A 298 -17.26 -23.34 23.96
CA ARG A 298 -18.60 -23.28 24.56
C ARG A 298 -19.48 -22.23 23.90
N GLU A 299 -18.91 -21.08 23.54
CA GLU A 299 -19.62 -19.98 22.92
C GLU A 299 -19.62 -20.04 21.38
N SER A 300 -19.00 -21.07 20.79
CA SER A 300 -19.04 -21.37 19.35
C SER A 300 -20.48 -21.64 18.90
N GLY A 301 -20.92 -21.00 17.82
CA GLY A 301 -22.30 -21.05 17.32
C GLY A 301 -23.29 -20.20 18.13
N ARG A 302 -22.85 -19.57 19.23
CA ARG A 302 -23.65 -18.68 20.07
C ARG A 302 -23.18 -17.23 19.95
N GLN A 303 -22.12 -16.89 20.63
CA GLN A 303 -21.48 -15.57 20.51
C GLN A 303 -20.59 -15.52 19.27
N PHE A 304 -19.77 -16.53 19.07
CA PHE A 304 -18.74 -16.57 18.02
C PHE A 304 -19.14 -17.48 16.87
N ASP A 305 -18.66 -17.11 15.68
CA ASP A 305 -18.69 -17.96 14.51
C ASP A 305 -17.80 -19.21 14.73
N PRO A 306 -18.34 -20.44 14.55
CA PRO A 306 -17.55 -21.66 14.70
C PRO A 306 -16.29 -21.71 13.85
N GLU A 307 -16.35 -21.23 12.62
CA GLU A 307 -15.18 -21.20 11.72
C GLU A 307 -14.10 -20.26 12.24
N MET A 308 -14.47 -19.11 12.78
CA MET A 308 -13.52 -18.13 13.33
C MET A 308 -12.89 -18.64 14.63
N VAL A 309 -13.62 -19.39 15.46
CA VAL A 309 -13.07 -20.04 16.66
C VAL A 309 -12.02 -21.08 16.28
N GLU A 310 -12.32 -21.98 15.34
CA GLU A 310 -11.36 -22.99 14.88
C GLU A 310 -10.13 -22.35 14.19
N ALA A 311 -10.34 -21.31 13.38
CA ALA A 311 -9.25 -20.58 12.75
C ALA A 311 -8.33 -19.91 13.78
N LEU A 312 -8.88 -19.29 14.83
CA LEU A 312 -8.10 -18.72 15.92
C LEU A 312 -7.28 -19.79 16.62
N ILE A 313 -7.89 -20.91 16.99
CA ILE A 313 -7.20 -22.03 17.65
C ILE A 313 -6.06 -22.57 16.77
N ALA A 314 -6.28 -22.67 15.46
CA ALA A 314 -5.29 -23.20 14.52
C ALA A 314 -4.06 -22.30 14.36
N VAL A 315 -4.21 -20.97 14.53
CA VAL A 315 -3.10 -20.03 14.37
C VAL A 315 -2.39 -19.71 15.68
N MET A 316 -2.97 -20.08 16.83
CA MET A 316 -2.35 -19.84 18.13
C MET A 316 -1.19 -20.79 18.39
N PRO A 317 -0.05 -20.31 18.94
CA PRO A 317 1.01 -21.17 19.40
C PRO A 317 0.53 -22.13 20.51
N THR A 318 0.96 -23.38 20.45
CA THR A 318 0.56 -24.42 21.43
C THR A 318 1.00 -24.15 22.87
N ASP A 319 1.96 -23.27 23.06
CA ASP A 319 2.46 -22.83 24.37
C ASP A 319 1.75 -21.58 24.90
N GLY A 320 0.74 -21.08 24.18
CA GLY A 320 -0.01 -19.89 24.55
C GLY A 320 0.80 -18.57 24.46
N THR A 321 1.96 -18.59 23.82
CA THR A 321 2.71 -17.36 23.56
C THR A 321 1.96 -16.46 22.57
N THR A 322 2.28 -15.16 22.56
CA THR A 322 1.68 -14.23 21.61
C THR A 322 2.20 -14.53 20.21
N ILE A 323 1.31 -14.48 19.21
CA ILE A 323 1.74 -14.46 17.81
C ILE A 323 2.67 -13.26 17.66
N GLU A 324 3.94 -13.48 17.27
CA GLU A 324 4.81 -12.38 16.88
C GLU A 324 4.19 -11.67 15.69
N VAL A 325 3.70 -10.46 15.91
CA VAL A 325 3.18 -9.61 14.85
C VAL A 325 4.39 -9.14 14.06
N ALA A 326 4.58 -9.69 12.86
CA ALA A 326 5.52 -9.08 11.92
C ALA A 326 5.15 -7.60 11.74
N PRO A 327 6.13 -6.69 11.61
CA PRO A 327 5.83 -5.29 11.31
C PRO A 327 4.82 -5.21 10.18
N LEU A 328 3.80 -4.39 10.34
CA LEU A 328 2.70 -4.24 9.40
C LEU A 328 3.27 -3.87 8.03
N ASP A 329 3.52 -4.87 7.18
CA ASP A 329 4.04 -4.69 5.83
C ASP A 329 2.83 -4.53 4.91
N PHE A 330 2.42 -3.27 4.71
CA PHE A 330 1.35 -2.94 3.80
C PHE A 330 1.83 -3.20 2.36
N GLN A 331 1.46 -4.36 1.81
CA GLN A 331 1.52 -4.56 0.38
C GLN A 331 0.19 -4.05 -0.20
N PRO A 332 0.21 -3.02 -1.07
CA PRO A 332 -1.02 -2.59 -1.75
C PRO A 332 -1.60 -3.81 -2.46
N ALA A 333 -2.92 -3.96 -2.38
CA ALA A 333 -3.64 -5.04 -3.03
C ALA A 333 -3.13 -5.16 -4.47
N ARG A 334 -2.44 -6.26 -4.77
CA ARG A 334 -2.09 -6.60 -6.15
C ARG A 334 -3.41 -6.83 -6.85
N GLN A 335 -3.91 -5.84 -7.58
CA GLN A 335 -4.99 -6.08 -8.51
C GLN A 335 -4.63 -7.34 -9.27
N ALA A 336 -5.53 -8.32 -9.25
CA ALA A 336 -5.39 -9.58 -9.95
C ALA A 336 -5.23 -9.29 -11.46
N ALA A 337 -4.02 -8.96 -11.87
CA ALA A 337 -3.61 -8.82 -13.25
C ALA A 337 -2.99 -10.16 -13.64
N VAL A 338 -3.79 -10.99 -14.27
CA VAL A 338 -3.31 -12.07 -15.11
C VAL A 338 -2.22 -11.48 -16.01
N GLY A 339 -0.95 -11.87 -15.79
CA GLY A 339 0.17 -11.54 -16.67
C GLY A 339 1.32 -10.69 -16.13
N ARG A 340 1.35 -10.25 -14.85
CA ARG A 340 2.38 -9.30 -14.36
C ARG A 340 3.57 -9.90 -13.58
N ARG A 341 3.71 -11.22 -13.46
CA ARG A 341 4.80 -11.83 -12.64
C ARG A 341 6.24 -11.53 -13.11
N GLN A 342 6.45 -11.11 -14.36
CA GLN A 342 7.80 -10.82 -14.87
C GLN A 342 8.24 -9.35 -14.65
N ASN A 343 7.30 -8.40 -14.54
CA ASN A 343 7.65 -6.99 -14.38
C ASN A 343 8.01 -6.60 -12.93
N ASP A 344 7.41 -7.26 -11.93
CA ASP A 344 7.68 -6.96 -10.51
C ASP A 344 9.12 -7.32 -10.10
N VAL A 345 9.69 -8.36 -10.72
CA VAL A 345 11.10 -8.74 -10.51
C VAL A 345 12.05 -7.72 -11.14
N ALA A 346 11.66 -7.15 -12.29
CA ALA A 346 12.44 -6.14 -13.01
C ALA A 346 12.51 -4.81 -12.24
N ILE A 347 11.39 -4.35 -11.68
CA ILE A 347 11.35 -3.11 -10.89
C ILE A 347 12.12 -3.28 -9.56
N ALA A 348 12.00 -4.43 -8.91
CA ALA A 348 12.73 -4.71 -7.67
C ALA A 348 14.24 -4.92 -7.88
N ALA A 349 14.66 -5.47 -9.02
CA ALA A 349 16.07 -5.59 -9.41
C ALA A 349 16.64 -4.23 -9.82
N TRP A 350 15.86 -3.42 -10.52
CA TRP A 350 16.23 -2.06 -10.91
C TRP A 350 16.41 -1.15 -9.68
N LEU A 351 15.52 -1.22 -8.69
CA LEU A 351 15.63 -0.45 -7.44
C LEU A 351 16.81 -0.87 -6.54
N ARG A 352 17.39 -2.07 -6.74
CA ARG A 352 18.53 -2.56 -5.98
C ARG A 352 19.87 -2.41 -6.69
N GLY A 353 19.89 -1.89 -7.93
CA GLY A 353 21.11 -1.76 -8.71
C GLY A 353 21.68 -3.08 -9.25
N ASP A 354 20.95 -4.18 -9.13
CA ASP A 354 21.36 -5.50 -9.61
C ASP A 354 20.95 -5.65 -11.08
N GLY A 355 21.78 -5.21 -12.00
CA GLY A 355 21.56 -5.24 -13.45
C GLY A 355 21.40 -6.67 -13.99
N ALA A 356 20.19 -7.20 -13.97
CA ALA A 356 19.82 -8.42 -14.66
C ALA A 356 19.00 -8.09 -15.92
N VAL A 357 19.54 -8.45 -17.06
CA VAL A 357 18.93 -8.34 -18.39
C VAL A 357 17.65 -9.16 -18.46
N ILE A 358 16.49 -8.50 -18.61
CA ILE A 358 15.21 -9.18 -18.85
C ILE A 358 14.95 -9.20 -20.37
N ARG A 359 15.03 -10.39 -20.95
CA ARG A 359 14.54 -10.65 -22.31
C ARG A 359 13.01 -10.58 -22.32
N ALA A 360 12.45 -9.68 -23.11
CA ALA A 360 11.02 -9.64 -23.39
C ALA A 360 10.61 -10.87 -24.20
N PRO A 361 9.52 -11.57 -23.84
CA PRO A 361 8.96 -12.61 -24.70
C PRO A 361 8.27 -11.97 -25.91
N ILE A 362 8.57 -12.52 -27.10
CA ILE A 362 7.87 -12.24 -28.35
C ILE A 362 6.47 -12.87 -28.21
N LEU A 363 5.43 -12.06 -28.28
CA LEU A 363 4.05 -12.57 -28.41
C LEU A 363 3.86 -13.12 -29.83
N PRO A 364 3.27 -14.31 -29.99
CA PRO A 364 2.81 -14.75 -31.30
C PRO A 364 1.55 -13.97 -31.71
N VAL A 365 1.43 -13.81 -33.05
CA VAL A 365 0.38 -13.12 -33.80
C VAL A 365 -1.02 -13.61 -33.43
#